data_5d3c698ec285514a8c2835566141b84b
#
_entry.id   5d3c698ec285514a8c2835566141b84b
#
_cell.length_a   1.000
_cell.length_b   1.000
_cell.length_c   1.000
_cell.angle_alpha   90.00
_cell.angle_beta   90.00
_cell.angle_gamma   90.00
#
_symmetry.space_group_name_H-M   'P 1'
#
loop_
_entity.id
_entity.type
_entity.pdbx_description
1 polymer ?
#
loop_
_entity_poly.entity_id
_entity_poly.type
_entity_poly.pdbx_seq_one_letter_code
_entity_poly.pdbx_strand_id
1 'polypeptide(L)'
;MGPTTPSRPAKPWALCLGALLGSVSAAHAAPAKPAGCLIEPDQVADVGSAVTGIIEKLNVALGDRVEAGQSVVVLRADVERANANAATLRTQMDAEVKAAAANLELARQKVVRTRQLVAKDFVSQQALDQAQAEQEVAVQKHTLARSQQRIYGQEQAMAQAQLGLRTLRSPINGIVVERYSNLGERVEDRPVLRVASIDPLRVSLMVPITQYGQVHVGDRLSIHPELPGIGAVSAQVAYVDKVVDAASNTFRVRLSLPNPDHRLPAGLRCKADWPVATNGAAPARPAPSAAPALPAPTSNAMRPKAVAQPTSPLHRPTATSPASTWLKMSLALARVPAQPSSTVATATVVKASQPISLRFSIALADAR
;
A
#
# COMPACT_ATOMS: atom_id res chain seq x y z
N MET A 1 62.89 -0.21 86.58
CA MET A 1 63.60 -1.51 86.66
C MET A 1 63.62 -2.11 85.27
N GLY A 2 64.82 -2.30 84.82
CA GLY A 2 65.19 -2.34 83.47
C GLY A 2 65.01 -3.64 82.69
N PRO A 3 65.54 -3.65 81.54
CA PRO A 3 65.10 -4.39 80.38
C PRO A 3 65.97 -5.61 80.16
N THR A 4 65.51 -6.55 79.39
CA THR A 4 66.39 -7.52 78.70
C THR A 4 65.83 -7.91 77.37
N THR A 5 66.51 -7.50 76.31
CA THR A 5 66.48 -8.20 75.00
C THR A 5 67.25 -9.51 75.00
N PRO A 6 66.89 -10.46 74.19
CA PRO A 6 67.89 -11.18 73.49
C PRO A 6 67.70 -11.33 71.96
N SER A 7 68.75 -11.05 71.28
CA SER A 7 69.45 -11.61 70.11
C SER A 7 68.73 -12.58 69.14
N ARG A 8 68.76 -12.12 67.86
CA ARG A 8 68.55 -12.93 66.66
C ARG A 8 69.60 -13.99 66.45
N PRO A 9 69.26 -15.13 65.81
CA PRO A 9 70.19 -15.80 64.92
C PRO A 9 69.80 -15.66 63.47
N ALA A 10 70.77 -15.43 62.64
CA ALA A 10 70.79 -15.47 61.21
C ALA A 10 70.49 -16.86 60.65
N LYS A 11 69.72 -16.98 59.61
CA LYS A 11 69.57 -18.18 58.79
C LYS A 11 69.86 -17.91 57.34
N PRO A 12 70.49 -18.93 56.64
CA PRO A 12 71.05 -18.71 55.33
C PRO A 12 70.03 -18.73 54.18
N TRP A 13 70.35 -18.01 53.17
CA TRP A 13 69.62 -17.92 51.90
C TRP A 13 69.80 -19.26 51.13
N ALA A 14 68.70 -19.99 50.93
CA ALA A 14 68.61 -21.05 49.93
C ALA A 14 67.92 -20.49 48.69
N LEU A 15 68.59 -20.36 47.60
CA LEU A 15 68.12 -20.09 46.25
C LEU A 15 67.25 -21.24 45.81
N CYS A 16 65.90 -21.02 45.74
CA CYS A 16 64.98 -21.85 44.96
C CYS A 16 64.52 -21.09 43.74
N LEU A 17 65.24 -21.34 42.63
CA LEU A 17 64.85 -20.98 41.30
C LEU A 17 63.68 -21.88 40.88
N GLY A 18 62.42 -21.51 41.25
CA GLY A 18 61.18 -22.19 40.85
C GLY A 18 60.67 -21.60 39.54
N ALA A 19 60.71 -22.32 38.44
CA ALA A 19 60.18 -22.03 37.16
C ALA A 19 58.66 -21.82 37.26
N LEU A 20 58.19 -20.54 37.19
CA LEU A 20 56.78 -20.18 36.98
C LEU A 20 56.43 -20.42 35.49
N LEU A 21 56.00 -21.63 35.17
CA LEU A 21 55.23 -21.92 33.97
C LEU A 21 53.85 -21.27 34.13
N GLY A 22 53.74 -20.02 33.66
CA GLY A 22 52.46 -19.35 33.53
C GLY A 22 51.56 -20.06 32.55
N SER A 23 50.62 -20.86 33.05
CA SER A 23 49.49 -21.35 32.26
C SER A 23 48.61 -20.15 31.86
N VAL A 24 48.81 -19.70 30.62
CA VAL A 24 47.88 -18.77 29.97
C VAL A 24 46.56 -19.53 29.75
N SER A 25 45.66 -19.42 30.72
CA SER A 25 44.27 -19.83 30.52
C SER A 25 43.66 -18.95 29.42
N ALA A 26 43.59 -19.48 28.20
CA ALA A 26 42.81 -18.88 27.15
C ALA A 26 41.37 -18.84 27.63
N ALA A 27 40.93 -17.69 28.13
CA ALA A 27 39.52 -17.40 28.40
C ALA A 27 38.77 -17.52 27.08
N HIS A 28 38.14 -18.70 26.84
CA HIS A 28 37.18 -18.85 25.75
C HIS A 28 36.02 -17.92 26.06
N ALA A 29 35.95 -16.76 25.39
CA ALA A 29 34.79 -15.92 25.43
C ALA A 29 33.61 -16.73 24.88
N ALA A 30 32.65 -17.03 25.75
CA ALA A 30 31.41 -17.67 25.32
C ALA A 30 30.77 -16.85 24.21
N PRO A 31 30.24 -17.49 23.15
CA PRO A 31 29.62 -16.79 22.06
C PRO A 31 28.48 -15.92 22.60
N ALA A 32 28.52 -14.65 22.28
CA ALA A 32 27.49 -13.72 22.70
C ALA A 32 26.17 -14.11 22.01
N LYS A 33 25.17 -14.48 22.81
CA LYS A 33 23.83 -14.81 22.33
C LYS A 33 23.10 -13.52 21.94
N PRO A 34 22.12 -13.57 21.02
CA PRO A 34 21.25 -12.44 20.75
C PRO A 34 20.66 -11.87 22.04
N ALA A 35 20.66 -10.54 22.17
CA ALA A 35 20.21 -9.86 23.39
C ALA A 35 18.68 -9.87 23.56
N GLY A 36 17.94 -10.08 22.50
CA GLY A 36 16.50 -10.15 22.50
C GLY A 36 15.97 -10.88 21.27
N CYS A 37 14.87 -11.60 21.46
CA CYS A 37 14.14 -12.31 20.41
C CYS A 37 12.64 -12.15 20.68
N LEU A 38 11.91 -11.64 19.68
CA LEU A 38 10.48 -11.41 19.75
C LEU A 38 9.82 -11.88 18.45
N ILE A 39 8.74 -12.65 18.60
CA ILE A 39 7.90 -13.10 17.48
C ILE A 39 6.71 -12.14 17.39
N GLU A 40 6.59 -11.46 16.27
CA GLU A 40 5.57 -10.43 16.02
C GLU A 40 4.73 -10.79 14.77
N PRO A 41 3.54 -10.20 14.60
CA PRO A 41 2.85 -10.26 13.31
C PRO A 41 3.75 -9.68 12.21
N ASP A 42 3.68 -10.24 10.99
CA ASP A 42 4.45 -9.65 9.88
C ASP A 42 3.96 -8.25 9.55
N GLN A 43 2.64 -8.07 9.51
CA GLN A 43 1.99 -6.79 9.26
C GLN A 43 0.81 -6.60 10.21
N VAL A 44 0.56 -5.36 10.58
CA VAL A 44 -0.63 -4.95 11.34
C VAL A 44 -1.27 -3.80 10.59
N ALA A 45 -2.56 -3.90 10.34
CA ALA A 45 -3.34 -2.87 9.66
C ALA A 45 -4.52 -2.44 10.52
N ASP A 46 -4.59 -1.15 10.82
CA ASP A 46 -5.74 -0.52 11.42
C ASP A 46 -6.72 -0.12 10.31
N VAL A 47 -7.87 -0.80 10.24
CA VAL A 47 -8.88 -0.58 9.22
C VAL A 47 -9.83 0.51 9.68
N GLY A 48 -9.74 1.67 9.06
CA GLY A 48 -10.60 2.83 9.28
C GLY A 48 -11.47 3.14 8.08
N SER A 49 -12.35 4.13 8.25
CA SER A 49 -13.21 4.63 7.18
C SER A 49 -12.64 5.91 6.59
N ALA A 50 -12.66 6.03 5.27
CA ALA A 50 -12.33 7.27 4.56
C ALA A 50 -13.47 8.31 4.60
N VAL A 51 -14.66 7.90 5.07
CA VAL A 51 -15.85 8.76 5.14
C VAL A 51 -16.56 8.55 6.46
N THR A 52 -17.16 9.60 6.99
CA THR A 52 -18.01 9.51 8.18
C THR A 52 -19.29 8.74 7.87
N GLY A 53 -19.67 7.82 8.75
CA GLY A 53 -20.88 7.02 8.60
C GLY A 53 -21.28 6.27 9.85
N ILE A 54 -22.40 5.56 9.78
CA ILE A 54 -22.88 4.69 10.85
C ILE A 54 -22.65 3.26 10.41
N ILE A 55 -22.12 2.41 11.29
CA ILE A 55 -21.92 0.99 11.01
C ILE A 55 -23.28 0.31 10.90
N GLU A 56 -23.58 -0.18 9.69
CA GLU A 56 -24.79 -0.92 9.40
C GLU A 56 -24.58 -2.42 9.62
N LYS A 57 -23.38 -2.93 9.28
CA LYS A 57 -23.08 -4.35 9.38
C LYS A 57 -21.60 -4.58 9.67
N LEU A 58 -21.32 -5.52 10.56
CA LEU A 58 -20.01 -6.11 10.80
C LEU A 58 -20.01 -7.52 10.23
N ASN A 59 -19.16 -7.79 9.24
CA ASN A 59 -19.10 -9.08 8.55
C ASN A 59 -18.13 -10.05 9.23
N VAL A 60 -17.37 -9.58 10.23
CA VAL A 60 -16.32 -10.35 10.90
C VAL A 60 -16.39 -10.15 12.41
N ALA A 61 -15.97 -11.17 13.15
CA ALA A 61 -15.82 -11.16 14.61
C ALA A 61 -14.33 -11.15 15.00
N LEU A 62 -14.06 -10.96 16.29
CA LEU A 62 -12.70 -11.13 16.83
C LEU A 62 -12.22 -12.56 16.63
N GLY A 63 -11.00 -12.72 16.15
CA GLY A 63 -10.39 -14.02 15.86
C GLY A 63 -10.68 -14.56 14.45
N ASP A 64 -11.61 -13.96 13.70
CA ASP A 64 -11.91 -14.41 12.35
C ASP A 64 -10.74 -14.16 11.39
N ARG A 65 -10.56 -15.08 10.45
CA ARG A 65 -9.66 -14.92 9.31
C ARG A 65 -10.28 -14.01 8.28
N VAL A 66 -9.45 -13.15 7.72
CA VAL A 66 -9.83 -12.24 6.65
C VAL A 66 -8.79 -12.25 5.53
N GLU A 67 -9.26 -12.10 4.31
CA GLU A 67 -8.43 -11.98 3.13
C GLU A 67 -8.31 -10.51 2.68
N ALA A 68 -7.22 -10.18 2.01
CA ALA A 68 -7.05 -8.87 1.41
C ALA A 68 -8.19 -8.59 0.40
N GLY A 69 -8.84 -7.42 0.54
CA GLY A 69 -10.00 -7.04 -0.26
C GLY A 69 -11.35 -7.54 0.28
N GLN A 70 -11.38 -8.46 1.25
CA GLN A 70 -12.61 -8.93 1.87
C GLN A 70 -13.33 -7.78 2.58
N SER A 71 -14.65 -7.68 2.40
CA SER A 71 -15.49 -6.71 3.10
C SER A 71 -15.63 -7.09 4.58
N VAL A 72 -15.14 -6.23 5.47
CA VAL A 72 -15.15 -6.44 6.93
C VAL A 72 -16.22 -5.63 7.64
N VAL A 73 -16.49 -4.40 7.14
CA VAL A 73 -17.50 -3.51 7.70
C VAL A 73 -18.29 -2.84 6.58
N VAL A 74 -19.58 -2.68 6.77
CA VAL A 74 -20.46 -1.96 5.87
C VAL A 74 -21.08 -0.79 6.63
N LEU A 75 -20.92 0.40 6.11
CA LEU A 75 -21.56 1.61 6.61
C LEU A 75 -22.92 1.79 5.93
N ARG A 76 -23.83 2.48 6.61
CA ARG A 76 -25.12 2.87 6.04
C ARG A 76 -24.91 3.68 4.75
N ALA A 77 -25.54 3.24 3.68
CA ALA A 77 -25.27 3.73 2.33
C ALA A 77 -26.56 3.95 1.50
N ASP A 78 -27.70 4.23 2.14
CA ASP A 78 -29.00 4.31 1.43
C ASP A 78 -29.00 5.41 0.39
N VAL A 79 -28.44 6.58 0.72
CA VAL A 79 -28.36 7.73 -0.19
C VAL A 79 -27.39 7.45 -1.35
N GLU A 80 -26.21 6.93 -1.05
CA GLU A 80 -25.20 6.62 -2.06
C GLU A 80 -25.68 5.51 -3.00
N ARG A 81 -26.39 4.53 -2.48
CA ARG A 81 -27.00 3.45 -3.27
C ARG A 81 -28.08 4.02 -4.22
N ALA A 82 -28.94 4.90 -3.70
CA ALA A 82 -29.95 5.56 -4.53
C ALA A 82 -29.30 6.42 -5.62
N ASN A 83 -28.25 7.19 -5.29
CA ASN A 83 -27.50 7.99 -6.24
C ASN A 83 -26.83 7.15 -7.32
N ALA A 84 -26.18 6.06 -6.94
CA ALA A 84 -25.53 5.12 -7.89
C ALA A 84 -26.56 4.49 -8.83
N ASN A 85 -27.74 4.11 -8.32
CA ASN A 85 -28.84 3.60 -9.14
C ASN A 85 -29.37 4.65 -10.13
N ALA A 86 -29.59 5.89 -9.66
CA ALA A 86 -30.03 6.98 -10.52
C ALA A 86 -29.00 7.30 -11.62
N ALA A 87 -27.71 7.34 -11.30
CA ALA A 87 -26.65 7.53 -12.27
C ALA A 87 -26.58 6.36 -13.28
N THR A 88 -26.79 5.12 -12.84
CA THR A 88 -26.85 3.97 -13.73
C THR A 88 -28.04 4.07 -14.71
N LEU A 89 -29.21 4.48 -14.25
CA LEU A 89 -30.35 4.69 -15.13
C LEU A 89 -30.09 5.78 -16.17
N ARG A 90 -29.41 6.87 -15.83
CA ARG A 90 -29.00 7.91 -16.79
C ARG A 90 -28.11 7.38 -17.90
N THR A 91 -27.18 6.49 -17.61
CA THR A 91 -26.30 5.90 -18.65
C THR A 91 -27.07 5.01 -19.63
N GLN A 92 -28.21 4.47 -19.24
CA GLN A 92 -29.06 3.65 -20.11
C GLN A 92 -29.92 4.50 -21.06
N MET A 93 -29.95 5.83 -20.87
CA MET A 93 -30.71 6.75 -21.74
C MET A 93 -29.93 7.01 -23.04
N ASP A 94 -30.04 6.09 -24.01
CA ASP A 94 -29.38 6.17 -25.31
C ASP A 94 -30.25 6.72 -26.43
N ALA A 95 -31.50 7.05 -26.14
CA ALA A 95 -32.48 7.50 -27.13
C ALA A 95 -32.02 8.73 -27.92
N GLU A 96 -31.38 9.69 -27.24
CA GLU A 96 -30.88 10.93 -27.88
C GLU A 96 -29.74 10.62 -28.83
N VAL A 97 -28.81 9.73 -28.45
CA VAL A 97 -27.70 9.28 -29.31
C VAL A 97 -28.25 8.57 -30.55
N LYS A 98 -29.22 7.67 -30.35
CA LYS A 98 -29.88 6.93 -31.46
C LYS A 98 -30.62 7.90 -32.41
N ALA A 99 -31.36 8.85 -31.87
CA ALA A 99 -32.03 9.86 -32.67
C ALA A 99 -31.06 10.74 -33.46
N ALA A 100 -29.98 11.21 -32.83
CA ALA A 100 -28.94 11.98 -33.49
C ALA A 100 -28.19 11.14 -34.57
N ALA A 101 -27.94 9.86 -34.33
CA ALA A 101 -27.36 8.96 -35.30
C ALA A 101 -28.27 8.74 -36.52
N ALA A 102 -29.58 8.54 -36.32
CA ALA A 102 -30.55 8.41 -37.40
C ALA A 102 -30.65 9.69 -38.26
N ASN A 103 -30.66 10.88 -37.60
CA ASN A 103 -30.62 12.15 -38.32
C ASN A 103 -29.32 12.34 -39.13
N LEU A 104 -28.20 11.95 -38.57
CA LEU A 104 -26.91 11.99 -39.31
C LEU A 104 -26.93 11.08 -40.53
N GLU A 105 -27.48 9.89 -40.40
CA GLU A 105 -27.59 8.95 -41.51
C GLU A 105 -28.52 9.49 -42.61
N LEU A 106 -29.66 10.07 -42.25
CA LEU A 106 -30.56 10.75 -43.19
C LEU A 106 -29.86 11.89 -43.93
N ALA A 107 -29.11 12.74 -43.23
CA ALA A 107 -28.37 13.85 -43.84
C ALA A 107 -27.28 13.34 -44.77
N ARG A 108 -26.55 12.25 -44.47
CA ARG A 108 -25.58 11.61 -45.32
C ARG A 108 -26.21 11.10 -46.61
N GLN A 109 -27.32 10.41 -46.51
CA GLN A 109 -28.06 9.91 -47.67
C GLN A 109 -28.56 11.06 -48.57
N LYS A 110 -28.97 12.18 -47.96
CA LYS A 110 -29.39 13.42 -48.69
C LYS A 110 -28.21 13.95 -49.52
N VAL A 111 -27.01 14.08 -48.91
CA VAL A 111 -25.80 14.56 -49.63
C VAL A 111 -25.46 13.63 -50.78
N VAL A 112 -25.46 12.31 -50.59
CA VAL A 112 -25.17 11.34 -51.64
C VAL A 112 -26.14 11.48 -52.81
N ARG A 113 -27.44 11.56 -52.54
CA ARG A 113 -28.48 11.71 -53.53
C ARG A 113 -28.37 13.05 -54.28
N THR A 114 -28.19 14.15 -53.57
CA THR A 114 -28.04 15.48 -54.18
C THR A 114 -26.79 15.54 -55.05
N ARG A 115 -25.67 14.95 -54.63
CA ARG A 115 -24.45 14.88 -55.45
C ARG A 115 -24.66 14.11 -56.75
N GLN A 116 -25.45 13.02 -56.76
CA GLN A 116 -25.81 12.29 -57.98
C GLN A 116 -26.71 13.11 -58.90
N LEU A 117 -27.60 13.97 -58.36
CA LEU A 117 -28.46 14.82 -59.15
C LEU A 117 -27.71 16.01 -59.76
N VAL A 118 -26.77 16.63 -59.00
CA VAL A 118 -25.86 17.65 -59.54
C VAL A 118 -25.04 17.11 -60.72
N ALA A 119 -24.48 15.89 -60.58
CA ALA A 119 -23.68 15.25 -61.64
C ALA A 119 -24.48 14.99 -62.92
N LYS A 120 -25.82 15.07 -62.86
CA LYS A 120 -26.73 14.92 -64.03
C LYS A 120 -27.40 16.26 -64.40
N ASP A 121 -26.95 17.39 -63.86
CA ASP A 121 -27.47 18.75 -64.04
C ASP A 121 -28.97 18.93 -63.65
N PHE A 122 -29.49 18.06 -62.79
CA PHE A 122 -30.89 18.18 -62.32
C PHE A 122 -31.09 19.17 -61.19
N VAL A 123 -30.05 19.50 -60.41
CA VAL A 123 -30.08 20.45 -59.30
C VAL A 123 -28.85 21.32 -59.28
N SER A 124 -28.91 22.48 -58.67
CA SER A 124 -27.81 23.45 -58.56
C SER A 124 -26.73 23.03 -57.57
N GLN A 125 -25.50 23.51 -57.76
CA GLN A 125 -24.41 23.35 -56.80
C GLN A 125 -24.79 23.88 -55.39
N GLN A 126 -25.54 24.98 -55.32
CA GLN A 126 -26.03 25.52 -54.06
C GLN A 126 -26.85 24.51 -53.25
N ALA A 127 -27.64 23.65 -53.92
CA ALA A 127 -28.41 22.62 -53.25
C ALA A 127 -27.48 21.51 -52.62
N LEU A 128 -26.34 21.25 -53.26
CA LEU A 128 -25.34 20.35 -52.68
C LEU A 128 -24.64 20.97 -51.50
N ASP A 129 -24.24 22.25 -51.59
CA ASP A 129 -23.58 22.97 -50.49
C ASP A 129 -24.50 23.06 -49.25
N GLN A 130 -25.79 23.29 -49.47
CA GLN A 130 -26.78 23.26 -48.40
C GLN A 130 -26.91 21.88 -47.76
N ALA A 131 -26.96 20.80 -48.55
CA ALA A 131 -27.04 19.44 -48.05
C ALA A 131 -25.78 19.04 -47.22
N GLN A 132 -24.61 19.51 -47.65
CA GLN A 132 -23.34 19.31 -46.93
C GLN A 132 -23.35 20.08 -45.60
N ALA A 133 -23.81 21.32 -45.56
CA ALA A 133 -23.93 22.08 -44.32
C ALA A 133 -24.93 21.42 -43.32
N GLU A 134 -26.07 20.92 -43.82
CA GLU A 134 -27.01 20.15 -42.99
C GLU A 134 -26.38 18.86 -42.42
N GLN A 135 -25.56 18.17 -43.23
CA GLN A 135 -24.81 16.98 -42.76
C GLN A 135 -23.82 17.35 -41.65
N GLU A 136 -23.08 18.45 -41.82
CA GLU A 136 -22.14 18.91 -40.80
C GLU A 136 -22.83 19.22 -39.48
N VAL A 137 -23.96 19.92 -39.51
CA VAL A 137 -24.81 20.19 -38.33
C VAL A 137 -25.24 18.86 -37.65
N ALA A 138 -25.61 17.85 -38.46
CA ALA A 138 -26.00 16.55 -37.93
C ALA A 138 -24.84 15.81 -37.30
N VAL A 139 -23.61 15.90 -37.84
CA VAL A 139 -22.37 15.37 -37.26
C VAL A 139 -22.12 15.99 -35.90
N GLN A 140 -22.23 17.33 -35.79
CA GLN A 140 -21.99 18.03 -34.53
C GLN A 140 -23.04 17.64 -33.46
N LYS A 141 -24.32 17.54 -33.85
CA LYS A 141 -25.37 17.06 -32.93
C LYS A 141 -25.14 15.65 -32.43
N HIS A 142 -24.72 14.73 -33.31
CA HIS A 142 -24.37 13.34 -32.91
C HIS A 142 -23.16 13.32 -31.99
N THR A 143 -22.14 14.14 -32.27
CA THR A 143 -20.96 14.28 -31.41
C THR A 143 -21.32 14.81 -30.03
N LEU A 144 -22.19 15.80 -29.97
CA LEU A 144 -22.69 16.37 -28.71
C LEU A 144 -23.43 15.31 -27.88
N ALA A 145 -24.39 14.58 -28.48
CA ALA A 145 -25.15 13.53 -27.82
C ALA A 145 -24.23 12.43 -27.25
N ARG A 146 -23.21 12.01 -28.03
CA ARG A 146 -22.19 11.07 -27.56
C ARG A 146 -21.34 11.62 -26.42
N SER A 147 -21.01 12.90 -26.46
CA SER A 147 -20.26 13.54 -25.37
C SER A 147 -21.07 13.57 -24.09
N GLN A 148 -22.37 13.88 -24.19
CA GLN A 148 -23.29 13.84 -23.05
C GLN A 148 -23.40 12.43 -22.45
N GLN A 149 -23.51 11.40 -23.29
CA GLN A 149 -23.54 10.01 -22.81
C GLN A 149 -22.24 9.62 -22.07
N ARG A 150 -21.07 10.10 -22.53
CA ARG A 150 -19.80 9.90 -21.81
C ARG A 150 -19.79 10.58 -20.45
N ILE A 151 -20.36 11.77 -20.34
CA ILE A 151 -20.49 12.48 -19.05
C ILE A 151 -21.33 11.65 -18.09
N TYR A 152 -22.48 11.10 -18.51
CA TYR A 152 -23.28 10.21 -17.67
C TYR A 152 -22.51 8.96 -17.21
N GLY A 153 -21.65 8.40 -18.07
CA GLY A 153 -20.76 7.30 -17.69
C GLY A 153 -19.76 7.69 -16.59
N GLN A 154 -19.22 8.90 -16.63
CA GLN A 154 -18.33 9.42 -15.58
C GLN A 154 -19.08 9.69 -14.27
N GLU A 155 -20.28 10.26 -14.35
CA GLU A 155 -21.16 10.47 -13.18
C GLU A 155 -21.49 9.14 -12.49
N GLN A 156 -21.79 8.10 -13.27
CA GLN A 156 -22.02 6.76 -12.74
C GLN A 156 -20.77 6.19 -12.03
N ALA A 157 -19.59 6.30 -12.66
CA ALA A 157 -18.35 5.85 -12.07
C ALA A 157 -18.07 6.56 -10.74
N MET A 158 -18.29 7.88 -10.69
CA MET A 158 -18.13 8.67 -9.46
C MET A 158 -19.12 8.24 -8.37
N ALA A 159 -20.40 8.05 -8.70
CA ALA A 159 -21.40 7.62 -7.73
C ALA A 159 -21.13 6.21 -7.20
N GLN A 160 -20.63 5.29 -8.04
CA GLN A 160 -20.21 3.95 -7.64
C GLN A 160 -18.96 3.98 -6.74
N ALA A 161 -17.99 4.85 -7.05
CA ALA A 161 -16.81 5.02 -6.20
C ALA A 161 -17.21 5.54 -4.81
N GLN A 162 -18.12 6.52 -4.72
CA GLN A 162 -18.64 7.03 -3.46
C GLN A 162 -19.36 5.93 -2.66
N LEU A 163 -20.17 5.11 -3.31
CA LEU A 163 -20.81 3.95 -2.69
C LEU A 163 -19.76 2.93 -2.21
N GLY A 164 -18.69 2.73 -2.97
CA GLY A 164 -17.57 1.86 -2.62
C GLY A 164 -16.89 2.24 -1.31
N LEU A 165 -16.78 3.55 -1.01
CA LEU A 165 -16.21 4.06 0.24
C LEU A 165 -17.01 3.68 1.49
N ARG A 166 -18.29 3.29 1.33
CA ARG A 166 -19.14 2.81 2.42
C ARG A 166 -18.86 1.36 2.83
N THR A 167 -18.00 0.66 2.09
CA THR A 167 -17.60 -0.72 2.42
C THR A 167 -16.10 -0.75 2.76
N LEU A 168 -15.80 -0.98 4.03
CA LEU A 168 -14.44 -1.11 4.51
C LEU A 168 -13.95 -2.53 4.19
N ARG A 169 -12.74 -2.61 3.65
CA ARG A 169 -12.11 -3.88 3.26
C ARG A 169 -10.79 -4.07 3.99
N SER A 170 -10.44 -5.32 4.26
CA SER A 170 -9.13 -5.63 4.82
C SER A 170 -8.03 -5.33 3.79
N PRO A 171 -6.98 -4.59 4.13
CA PRO A 171 -5.85 -4.35 3.23
C PRO A 171 -4.87 -5.53 3.18
N ILE A 172 -4.92 -6.44 4.15
CA ILE A 172 -4.00 -7.57 4.28
C ILE A 172 -4.74 -8.87 4.59
N ASN A 173 -4.09 -10.00 4.33
CA ASN A 173 -4.51 -11.30 4.84
C ASN A 173 -4.12 -11.42 6.32
N GLY A 174 -5.02 -11.91 7.16
CA GLY A 174 -4.71 -12.04 8.58
C GLY A 174 -5.89 -12.44 9.42
N ILE A 175 -5.81 -12.13 10.71
CA ILE A 175 -6.90 -12.32 11.68
C ILE A 175 -7.30 -10.96 12.29
N VAL A 176 -8.56 -10.86 12.68
CA VAL A 176 -9.05 -9.68 13.42
C VAL A 176 -8.62 -9.80 14.88
N VAL A 177 -7.71 -8.93 15.30
CA VAL A 177 -7.13 -8.95 16.66
C VAL A 177 -7.81 -7.99 17.63
N GLU A 178 -8.35 -6.88 17.12
CA GLU A 178 -9.05 -5.88 17.92
C GLU A 178 -10.24 -5.31 17.16
N ARG A 179 -11.28 -4.96 17.88
CA ARG A 179 -12.44 -4.24 17.37
C ARG A 179 -12.70 -3.02 18.26
N TYR A 180 -12.67 -1.84 17.64
CA TYR A 180 -12.80 -0.56 18.35
C TYR A 180 -14.22 0.01 18.31
N SER A 181 -15.04 -0.43 17.34
CA SER A 181 -16.39 0.10 17.15
C SER A 181 -17.43 -1.02 17.03
N ASN A 182 -18.66 -0.72 17.41
CA ASN A 182 -19.79 -1.64 17.41
C ASN A 182 -20.84 -1.29 16.36
N LEU A 183 -21.76 -2.21 16.13
CA LEU A 183 -22.90 -1.99 15.26
C LEU A 183 -23.72 -0.77 15.71
N GLY A 184 -24.11 0.09 14.79
CA GLY A 184 -24.87 1.32 15.06
C GLY A 184 -24.01 2.51 15.51
N GLU A 185 -22.72 2.32 15.78
CA GLU A 185 -21.83 3.44 16.11
C GLU A 185 -21.45 4.27 14.89
N ARG A 186 -21.18 5.55 15.16
CA ARG A 186 -20.66 6.47 14.17
C ARG A 186 -19.15 6.32 14.07
N VAL A 187 -18.66 6.13 12.85
CA VAL A 187 -17.23 6.10 12.50
C VAL A 187 -16.84 7.43 11.89
N GLU A 188 -15.68 7.93 12.30
CA GLU A 188 -15.06 9.14 11.76
C GLU A 188 -13.57 8.86 11.54
N ASP A 189 -12.65 9.52 12.22
CA ASP A 189 -11.20 9.40 12.02
C ASP A 189 -10.55 8.21 12.73
N ARG A 190 -11.31 7.45 13.53
CA ARG A 190 -10.78 6.31 14.29
C ARG A 190 -10.86 5.00 13.51
N PRO A 191 -9.90 4.10 13.70
CA PRO A 191 -10.00 2.76 13.15
C PRO A 191 -11.21 2.02 13.73
N VAL A 192 -11.82 1.15 12.94
CA VAL A 192 -12.97 0.32 13.37
C VAL A 192 -12.50 -1.02 13.92
N LEU A 193 -11.48 -1.59 13.29
CA LEU A 193 -10.90 -2.87 13.69
C LEU A 193 -9.42 -2.92 13.30
N ARG A 194 -8.69 -3.85 13.92
CA ARG A 194 -7.28 -4.14 13.63
C ARG A 194 -7.14 -5.55 13.11
N VAL A 195 -6.43 -5.69 11.99
CA VAL A 195 -6.08 -6.97 11.37
C VAL A 195 -4.57 -7.16 11.51
N ALA A 196 -4.16 -8.37 11.91
CA ALA A 196 -2.76 -8.75 11.99
C ALA A 196 -2.48 -9.97 11.10
N SER A 197 -1.42 -9.89 10.31
CA SER A 197 -0.92 -11.03 9.53
C SER A 197 -0.07 -11.91 10.43
N ILE A 198 -0.48 -13.16 10.64
CA ILE A 198 0.22 -14.13 11.49
C ILE A 198 0.82 -15.30 10.71
N ASP A 199 0.75 -15.27 9.40
CA ASP A 199 1.44 -16.18 8.48
C ASP A 199 1.90 -15.41 7.23
N PRO A 200 3.23 -15.27 7.06
CA PRO A 200 4.29 -15.64 8.01
C PRO A 200 4.29 -14.75 9.26
N LEU A 201 4.92 -15.20 10.33
CA LEU A 201 5.29 -14.37 11.48
C LEU A 201 6.65 -13.70 11.22
N ARG A 202 6.86 -12.56 11.86
CA ARG A 202 8.15 -11.86 11.87
C ARG A 202 8.86 -12.13 13.17
N VAL A 203 10.11 -12.55 13.09
CA VAL A 203 10.97 -12.66 14.27
C VAL A 203 11.97 -11.52 14.26
N SER A 204 11.99 -10.72 15.31
CA SER A 204 12.93 -9.62 15.52
C SER A 204 14.01 -10.04 16.50
N LEU A 205 15.27 -10.12 16.03
CA LEU A 205 16.43 -10.39 16.87
C LEU A 205 17.22 -9.11 17.09
N MET A 206 17.62 -8.86 18.34
CA MET A 206 18.59 -7.84 18.70
C MET A 206 19.95 -8.48 18.87
N VAL A 207 20.91 -8.13 18.05
CA VAL A 207 22.21 -8.80 17.97
C VAL A 207 23.32 -7.82 18.26
N PRO A 208 24.29 -8.14 19.16
CA PRO A 208 25.42 -7.28 19.43
C PRO A 208 26.25 -6.99 18.17
N ILE A 209 26.77 -5.76 18.06
CA ILE A 209 27.54 -5.32 16.89
C ILE A 209 28.79 -6.19 16.62
N THR A 210 29.35 -6.81 17.64
CA THR A 210 30.49 -7.73 17.52
C THR A 210 30.23 -8.93 16.61
N GLN A 211 28.95 -9.22 16.33
CA GLN A 211 28.51 -10.32 15.46
C GLN A 211 28.03 -9.81 14.08
N TYR A 212 28.25 -8.54 13.78
CA TYR A 212 27.91 -7.99 12.48
C TYR A 212 28.68 -8.70 11.36
N GLY A 213 28.00 -9.07 10.29
CA GLY A 213 28.58 -9.80 9.15
C GLY A 213 28.65 -11.33 9.30
N GLN A 214 28.20 -11.88 10.44
CA GLN A 214 28.15 -13.35 10.62
C GLN A 214 26.90 -13.99 10.02
N VAL A 215 25.82 -13.21 9.81
CA VAL A 215 24.54 -13.66 9.27
C VAL A 215 24.18 -12.84 8.05
N HIS A 216 23.69 -13.52 7.02
CA HIS A 216 23.32 -12.94 5.75
C HIS A 216 21.85 -13.18 5.45
N VAL A 217 21.28 -12.33 4.59
CA VAL A 217 19.92 -12.54 4.07
C VAL A 217 19.85 -13.89 3.36
N GLY A 218 18.82 -14.67 3.69
CA GLY A 218 18.62 -16.04 3.18
C GLY A 218 19.06 -17.15 4.14
N ASP A 219 19.89 -16.85 5.14
CA ASP A 219 20.30 -17.83 6.14
C ASP A 219 19.11 -18.37 6.95
N ARG A 220 19.21 -19.59 7.44
CA ARG A 220 18.21 -20.19 8.30
C ARG A 220 18.72 -20.28 9.72
N LEU A 221 17.92 -19.80 10.66
CA LEU A 221 18.19 -19.86 12.09
C LEU A 221 17.13 -20.70 12.78
N SER A 222 17.54 -21.44 13.80
CA SER A 222 16.66 -22.17 14.69
C SER A 222 16.14 -21.21 15.76
N ILE A 223 14.83 -21.09 15.89
CA ILE A 223 14.15 -20.24 16.87
C ILE A 223 13.41 -21.12 17.85
N HIS A 224 13.61 -20.87 19.13
CA HIS A 224 12.95 -21.56 20.24
C HIS A 224 11.91 -20.61 20.86
N PRO A 225 10.62 -20.70 20.47
CA PRO A 225 9.56 -19.92 21.11
C PRO A 225 9.44 -20.27 22.60
N GLU A 226 9.21 -19.29 23.46
CA GLU A 226 8.94 -19.53 24.87
C GLU A 226 7.46 -19.94 25.06
N LEU A 227 7.06 -21.03 24.40
CA LEU A 227 5.72 -21.61 24.50
C LEU A 227 5.84 -23.11 24.78
N PRO A 228 5.21 -23.62 25.88
CA PRO A 228 5.23 -25.05 26.22
C PRO A 228 4.67 -25.91 25.09
N GLY A 229 5.34 -27.02 24.79
CA GLY A 229 4.89 -27.98 23.77
C GLY A 229 5.30 -27.67 22.32
N ILE A 230 5.97 -26.54 22.07
CA ILE A 230 6.52 -26.21 20.75
C ILE A 230 8.05 -26.29 20.82
N GLY A 231 8.63 -27.12 19.97
CA GLY A 231 10.07 -27.24 19.81
C GLY A 231 10.69 -26.12 18.99
N ALA A 232 11.92 -26.31 18.60
CA ALA A 232 12.64 -25.42 17.70
C ALA A 232 11.96 -25.34 16.34
N VAL A 233 11.80 -24.13 15.84
CA VAL A 233 11.24 -23.84 14.51
C VAL A 233 12.28 -23.12 13.66
N SER A 234 12.31 -23.42 12.35
CA SER A 234 13.25 -22.80 11.42
C SER A 234 12.67 -21.51 10.85
N ALA A 235 13.41 -20.41 11.00
CA ALA A 235 13.08 -19.12 10.40
C ALA A 235 14.18 -18.68 9.43
N GLN A 236 13.81 -18.00 8.37
CA GLN A 236 14.74 -17.51 7.35
C GLN A 236 15.00 -16.02 7.54
N VAL A 237 16.27 -15.62 7.48
CA VAL A 237 16.68 -14.22 7.55
C VAL A 237 16.17 -13.48 6.33
N ALA A 238 15.23 -12.58 6.56
CA ALA A 238 14.65 -11.73 5.53
C ALA A 238 15.40 -10.40 5.37
N TYR A 239 15.93 -9.87 6.49
CA TYR A 239 16.58 -8.57 6.48
C TYR A 239 17.56 -8.41 7.64
N VAL A 240 18.71 -7.80 7.36
CA VAL A 240 19.73 -7.41 8.35
C VAL A 240 19.85 -5.90 8.33
N ASP A 241 19.57 -5.26 9.47
CA ASP A 241 19.64 -3.80 9.59
C ASP A 241 21.08 -3.32 9.37
N LYS A 242 21.22 -2.29 8.56
CA LYS A 242 22.48 -1.58 8.32
C LYS A 242 22.70 -0.41 9.29
N VAL A 243 21.68 -0.10 10.08
CA VAL A 243 21.73 0.95 11.11
C VAL A 243 21.84 0.28 12.47
N VAL A 244 22.86 0.69 13.21
CA VAL A 244 23.13 0.19 14.56
C VAL A 244 22.53 1.14 15.58
N ASP A 245 21.87 0.59 16.58
CA ASP A 245 21.45 1.36 17.75
C ASP A 245 22.68 1.61 18.65
N ALA A 246 23.12 2.86 18.70
CA ALA A 246 24.31 3.25 19.46
C ALA A 246 24.11 3.13 20.98
N ALA A 247 22.87 3.22 21.49
CA ALA A 247 22.58 3.14 22.90
C ALA A 247 22.75 1.71 23.44
N SER A 248 22.24 0.73 22.68
CA SER A 248 22.35 -0.69 23.04
C SER A 248 23.55 -1.39 22.39
N ASN A 249 24.25 -0.73 21.47
CA ASN A 249 25.31 -1.30 20.66
C ASN A 249 24.89 -2.62 19.94
N THR A 250 23.64 -2.62 19.44
CA THR A 250 23.04 -3.76 18.75
C THR A 250 22.53 -3.37 17.36
N PHE A 251 22.39 -4.35 16.50
CA PHE A 251 21.67 -4.23 15.24
C PHE A 251 20.51 -5.24 15.20
N ARG A 252 19.50 -4.95 14.40
CA ARG A 252 18.31 -5.80 14.28
C ARG A 252 18.44 -6.74 13.09
N VAL A 253 18.06 -7.99 13.31
CA VAL A 253 17.88 -9.00 12.25
C VAL A 253 16.43 -9.42 12.25
N ARG A 254 15.78 -9.34 11.09
CA ARG A 254 14.39 -9.76 10.90
C ARG A 254 14.36 -11.07 10.16
N LEU A 255 13.60 -12.03 10.69
CA LEU A 255 13.40 -13.31 10.06
C LEU A 255 11.92 -13.51 9.73
N SER A 256 11.67 -14.25 8.66
CA SER A 256 10.36 -14.75 8.30
C SER A 256 10.20 -16.16 8.85
N LEU A 257 9.13 -16.36 9.62
CA LEU A 257 8.79 -17.62 10.24
C LEU A 257 7.44 -18.10 9.70
N PRO A 258 7.39 -19.14 8.85
CA PRO A 258 6.13 -19.70 8.35
C PRO A 258 5.27 -20.24 9.50
N ASN A 259 3.97 -19.96 9.45
CA ASN A 259 3.00 -20.36 10.46
C ASN A 259 1.64 -20.76 9.82
N PRO A 260 1.63 -21.69 8.84
CA PRO A 260 0.41 -21.99 8.07
C PRO A 260 -0.72 -22.55 8.93
N ASP A 261 -0.40 -23.29 9.97
CA ASP A 261 -1.37 -23.87 10.90
C ASP A 261 -1.84 -22.87 11.99
N HIS A 262 -1.27 -21.67 12.03
CA HIS A 262 -1.50 -20.64 13.06
C HIS A 262 -1.30 -21.15 14.49
N ARG A 263 -0.39 -22.10 14.69
CA ARG A 263 -0.08 -22.67 16.01
C ARG A 263 0.70 -21.73 16.89
N LEU A 264 1.50 -20.85 16.28
CA LEU A 264 2.30 -19.86 17.00
C LEU A 264 1.49 -18.56 17.10
N PRO A 265 1.12 -18.10 18.30
CA PRO A 265 0.60 -16.77 18.49
C PRO A 265 1.73 -15.74 18.32
N ALA A 266 1.37 -14.56 17.87
CA ALA A 266 2.26 -13.41 17.86
C ALA A 266 2.41 -12.82 19.27
N GLY A 267 3.49 -12.11 19.55
CA GLY A 267 3.79 -11.50 20.85
C GLY A 267 4.64 -12.39 21.78
N LEU A 268 5.11 -13.55 21.29
CA LEU A 268 5.95 -14.46 22.09
C LEU A 268 7.40 -13.99 22.12
N ARG A 269 8.02 -14.16 23.30
CA ARG A 269 9.46 -14.15 23.41
C ARG A 269 10.04 -15.43 22.86
N CYS A 270 11.30 -15.37 22.42
CA CYS A 270 11.99 -16.52 21.88
C CYS A 270 13.49 -16.50 22.21
N LYS A 271 14.14 -17.59 21.92
CA LYS A 271 15.61 -17.71 21.90
C LYS A 271 16.00 -18.14 20.49
N ALA A 272 17.08 -17.58 19.97
CA ALA A 272 17.61 -17.95 18.67
C ALA A 272 18.95 -18.65 18.84
N ASP A 273 19.15 -19.75 18.11
CA ASP A 273 20.47 -20.36 17.98
C ASP A 273 21.26 -19.52 16.99
N TRP A 274 22.19 -18.75 17.53
CA TRP A 274 23.06 -17.92 16.71
C TRP A 274 24.26 -18.73 16.22
N PRO A 275 24.65 -18.64 14.94
CA PRO A 275 25.80 -19.31 14.43
C PRO A 275 27.04 -18.84 15.19
N VAL A 276 27.67 -19.78 15.90
CA VAL A 276 28.97 -19.54 16.55
C VAL A 276 29.99 -19.51 15.42
N ALA A 277 30.69 -18.40 15.23
CA ALA A 277 31.87 -18.40 14.36
C ALA A 277 32.89 -19.40 14.93
N THR A 278 32.91 -20.60 14.41
CA THR A 278 34.04 -21.51 14.59
C THR A 278 35.19 -20.89 13.83
N ASN A 279 36.10 -20.23 14.55
CA ASN A 279 37.36 -19.77 13.99
C ASN A 279 38.10 -21.02 13.45
N GLY A 280 38.03 -21.25 12.14
CA GLY A 280 38.82 -22.25 11.47
C GLY A 280 38.06 -23.40 10.80
N ALA A 281 37.22 -23.07 9.84
CA ALA A 281 37.09 -23.83 8.59
C ALA A 281 36.22 -22.97 7.65
N ALA A 282 36.80 -22.24 6.75
CA ALA A 282 36.10 -21.79 5.60
C ALA A 282 35.42 -22.99 4.94
N PRO A 283 34.11 -23.00 4.66
CA PRO A 283 33.51 -24.06 3.87
C PRO A 283 34.33 -24.14 2.59
N ALA A 284 34.94 -25.28 2.33
CA ALA A 284 35.66 -25.54 1.10
C ALA A 284 34.66 -25.25 -0.04
N ARG A 285 34.91 -24.17 -0.76
CA ARG A 285 34.18 -23.85 -1.99
C ARG A 285 34.23 -25.12 -2.83
N PRO A 286 33.11 -25.74 -3.20
CA PRO A 286 33.15 -26.88 -4.07
C PRO A 286 33.97 -26.47 -5.31
N ALA A 287 35.04 -27.17 -5.59
CA ALA A 287 35.85 -26.95 -6.78
C ALA A 287 34.88 -26.95 -7.98
N PRO A 288 35.01 -26.02 -8.93
CA PRO A 288 34.21 -26.06 -10.12
C PRO A 288 34.42 -27.40 -10.80
N SER A 289 33.38 -28.23 -10.81
CA SER A 289 33.36 -29.48 -11.58
C SER A 289 33.81 -29.15 -12.99
N ALA A 290 34.92 -29.78 -13.40
CA ALA A 290 35.46 -29.59 -14.73
C ALA A 290 34.34 -29.90 -15.74
N ALA A 291 33.88 -28.89 -16.43
CA ALA A 291 32.98 -29.07 -17.58
C ALA A 291 33.71 -29.92 -18.62
N PRO A 292 33.06 -30.92 -19.22
CA PRO A 292 33.67 -31.70 -20.30
C PRO A 292 34.05 -30.74 -21.48
N ALA A 293 35.32 -30.87 -21.91
CA ALA A 293 35.88 -30.10 -23.00
C ALA A 293 35.03 -30.32 -24.26
N LEU A 294 34.45 -29.26 -24.76
CA LEU A 294 33.84 -29.22 -26.09
C LEU A 294 34.95 -29.42 -27.13
N PRO A 295 34.75 -30.28 -28.15
CA PRO A 295 35.71 -30.45 -29.24
C PRO A 295 35.82 -29.13 -30.02
N ALA A 296 37.08 -28.82 -30.37
CA ALA A 296 37.43 -27.64 -31.16
C ALA A 296 36.68 -27.59 -32.50
N PRO A 297 36.14 -26.41 -32.91
CA PRO A 297 35.55 -26.31 -34.25
C PRO A 297 36.62 -26.31 -35.31
N THR A 298 36.51 -27.26 -36.23
CA THR A 298 37.29 -27.31 -37.47
C THR A 298 37.01 -26.05 -38.29
N SER A 299 38.08 -25.33 -38.58
CA SER A 299 38.18 -24.24 -39.52
C SER A 299 37.65 -24.66 -40.90
N ASN A 300 36.54 -24.09 -41.33
CA ASN A 300 36.24 -24.01 -42.75
C ASN A 300 35.81 -22.57 -43.06
N ALA A 301 36.71 -21.95 -43.82
CA ALA A 301 36.60 -20.55 -44.21
C ALA A 301 35.45 -20.37 -45.20
N MET A 302 34.48 -19.56 -44.83
CA MET A 302 33.60 -18.94 -45.81
C MET A 302 33.37 -17.48 -45.43
N ARG A 303 34.04 -16.59 -46.16
CA ARG A 303 33.99 -15.14 -46.08
C ARG A 303 32.59 -14.65 -46.47
N PRO A 304 31.85 -13.97 -45.64
CA PRO A 304 30.70 -13.20 -46.09
C PRO A 304 31.13 -11.81 -46.57
N LYS A 305 30.58 -11.43 -47.73
CA LYS A 305 30.68 -10.12 -48.38
C LYS A 305 30.24 -9.00 -47.43
N ALA A 306 31.02 -7.93 -47.45
CA ALA A 306 30.69 -6.65 -46.85
C ALA A 306 29.36 -6.11 -47.40
N VAL A 307 28.39 -5.93 -46.52
CA VAL A 307 27.19 -5.13 -46.79
C VAL A 307 27.43 -3.76 -46.14
N ALA A 308 27.38 -2.74 -47.01
CA ALA A 308 27.57 -1.34 -46.65
C ALA A 308 26.54 -0.90 -45.59
N GLN A 309 27.02 -0.30 -44.52
CA GLN A 309 26.18 0.41 -43.54
C GLN A 309 25.84 1.79 -44.12
N PRO A 310 24.59 2.24 -44.01
CA PRO A 310 24.27 3.64 -44.26
C PRO A 310 24.66 4.48 -43.02
N THR A 311 25.54 5.43 -43.26
CA THR A 311 25.89 6.49 -42.33
C THR A 311 24.70 7.42 -42.17
N SER A 312 24.12 7.45 -40.97
CA SER A 312 23.21 8.53 -40.54
C SER A 312 23.92 9.43 -39.53
N PRO A 313 23.83 10.75 -39.65
CA PRO A 313 24.52 11.67 -38.77
C PRO A 313 23.83 11.75 -37.42
N LEU A 314 24.62 11.58 -36.35
CA LEU A 314 24.25 11.85 -34.96
C LEU A 314 23.92 13.36 -34.80
N HIS A 315 22.63 13.66 -34.67
CA HIS A 315 22.19 14.89 -34.07
C HIS A 315 22.21 14.69 -32.55
N ARG A 316 23.18 15.32 -31.91
CA ARG A 316 23.31 15.46 -30.45
C ARG A 316 22.38 16.58 -30.00
N PRO A 317 21.33 16.35 -29.19
CA PRO A 317 20.65 17.45 -28.54
C PRO A 317 21.49 17.93 -27.36
N THR A 318 21.96 19.16 -27.45
CA THR A 318 22.51 19.94 -26.34
C THR A 318 21.46 20.08 -25.23
N ALA A 319 21.76 19.48 -24.09
CA ALA A 319 20.99 19.68 -22.85
C ALA A 319 21.23 21.13 -22.37
N THR A 320 20.27 21.99 -22.60
CA THR A 320 20.19 23.29 -21.90
C THR A 320 19.26 23.08 -20.69
N SER A 321 19.88 23.04 -19.53
CA SER A 321 19.23 23.08 -18.24
C SER A 321 18.55 24.43 -18.02
N PRO A 322 17.26 24.53 -17.69
CA PRO A 322 16.74 25.74 -17.09
C PRO A 322 16.83 25.63 -15.57
N ALA A 323 17.98 26.12 -15.04
CA ALA A 323 18.04 26.52 -13.65
C ALA A 323 17.41 27.92 -13.51
N SER A 324 16.62 28.07 -12.44
CA SER A 324 16.25 29.31 -11.81
C SER A 324 15.39 30.32 -12.58
N THR A 325 14.05 30.14 -12.51
CA THR A 325 13.12 31.29 -12.57
C THR A 325 11.94 31.06 -11.61
N TRP A 326 12.25 30.91 -10.34
CA TRP A 326 11.29 31.07 -9.24
C TRP A 326 11.70 32.30 -8.44
N LEU A 327 11.46 33.49 -8.97
CA LEU A 327 11.36 34.69 -8.15
C LEU A 327 10.64 35.78 -8.96
N LYS A 328 9.58 36.29 -8.35
CA LYS A 328 8.76 37.46 -8.73
C LYS A 328 7.45 37.13 -9.44
N MET A 329 6.48 36.59 -8.69
CA MET A 329 5.11 37.06 -8.81
C MET A 329 4.76 37.83 -7.53
N SER A 330 4.88 39.15 -7.68
CA SER A 330 4.48 40.16 -6.72
C SER A 330 3.00 40.02 -6.35
N LEU A 331 2.76 40.13 -5.03
CA LEU A 331 1.46 40.44 -4.45
C LEU A 331 0.86 41.68 -5.15
N ALA A 332 -0.19 41.48 -5.92
CA ALA A 332 -1.19 42.50 -6.20
C ALA A 332 -2.34 42.26 -5.21
N LEU A 333 -2.26 42.96 -4.08
CA LEU A 333 -3.39 43.15 -3.17
C LEU A 333 -4.43 44.04 -3.89
N ALA A 334 -5.44 43.40 -4.46
CA ALA A 334 -6.66 44.09 -4.86
C ALA A 334 -7.42 44.47 -3.58
N ARG A 335 -7.41 45.75 -3.25
CA ARG A 335 -8.29 46.37 -2.25
C ARG A 335 -9.74 46.11 -2.64
N VAL A 336 -10.47 45.35 -1.85
CA VAL A 336 -11.93 45.29 -1.88
C VAL A 336 -12.45 46.53 -1.10
N PRO A 337 -13.34 47.35 -1.66
CA PRO A 337 -13.93 48.47 -0.93
C PRO A 337 -14.91 47.96 0.13
N ALA A 338 -14.82 48.55 1.32
CA ALA A 338 -15.70 48.33 2.44
C ALA A 338 -17.15 48.72 2.06
N GLN A 339 -18.09 47.83 2.25
CA GLN A 339 -19.52 48.12 2.23
C GLN A 339 -19.98 48.54 3.64
N PRO A 340 -20.88 49.48 3.76
CA PRO A 340 -21.33 50.04 5.05
C PRO A 340 -22.29 49.08 5.78
N SER A 341 -22.14 49.07 7.07
CA SER A 341 -23.02 48.48 8.08
C SER A 341 -24.52 48.71 7.85
N SER A 342 -25.29 47.62 7.80
CA SER A 342 -26.75 47.67 7.97
C SER A 342 -27.16 46.86 9.22
N THR A 343 -27.60 47.60 10.19
CA THR A 343 -28.72 47.45 11.14
C THR A 343 -29.02 46.04 11.66
N VAL A 344 -28.71 45.86 12.92
CA VAL A 344 -29.21 44.80 13.78
C VAL A 344 -30.72 44.85 13.90
N ALA A 345 -31.40 43.86 13.34
CA ALA A 345 -32.81 43.60 13.63
C ALA A 345 -32.90 42.56 14.77
N THR A 346 -33.25 43.07 15.94
CA THR A 346 -33.55 42.26 17.14
C THR A 346 -34.92 41.59 16.91
N ALA A 347 -34.92 40.28 16.64
CA ALA A 347 -36.16 39.51 16.63
C ALA A 347 -36.46 38.99 18.03
N THR A 348 -37.48 39.56 18.63
CA THR A 348 -38.10 39.15 19.90
C THR A 348 -38.81 37.81 19.70
N VAL A 349 -38.33 36.75 20.34
CA VAL A 349 -39.00 35.44 20.37
C VAL A 349 -40.17 35.52 21.34
N VAL A 350 -41.38 35.57 20.80
CA VAL A 350 -42.63 35.37 21.55
C VAL A 350 -42.86 33.87 21.69
N LYS A 351 -42.82 33.40 22.93
CA LYS A 351 -43.12 32.05 23.38
C LYS A 351 -44.66 31.88 23.35
N ALA A 352 -45.20 31.16 22.35
CA ALA A 352 -46.58 30.72 22.33
C ALA A 352 -46.65 29.21 22.67
N SER A 353 -47.09 28.93 23.87
CA SER A 353 -47.52 27.61 24.34
C SER A 353 -49.01 27.44 24.03
N GLN A 354 -49.36 26.51 23.14
CA GLN A 354 -50.68 25.83 23.16
C GLN A 354 -50.57 24.46 22.46
N PRO A 355 -51.12 23.37 23.00
CA PRO A 355 -51.14 22.05 22.37
C PRO A 355 -52.34 21.90 21.43
N ILE A 356 -52.12 21.60 20.16
CA ILE A 356 -53.19 21.23 19.21
C ILE A 356 -53.45 19.74 19.33
N SER A 357 -54.59 19.40 19.91
CA SER A 357 -55.18 18.07 19.93
C SER A 357 -55.83 17.79 18.56
N LEU A 358 -55.26 16.94 17.75
CA LEU A 358 -55.89 16.40 16.52
C LEU A 358 -56.62 15.09 16.89
N ARG A 359 -57.95 15.17 17.00
CA ARG A 359 -58.83 14.01 17.01
C ARG A 359 -58.94 13.49 15.57
N PHE A 360 -58.47 12.29 15.30
CA PHE A 360 -58.81 11.54 14.10
C PHE A 360 -60.13 10.79 14.33
N SER A 361 -61.23 11.22 13.64
CA SER A 361 -62.45 10.44 13.50
C SER A 361 -62.28 9.49 12.31
N ILE A 362 -62.25 8.17 12.60
CA ILE A 362 -62.37 7.14 11.60
C ILE A 362 -63.86 6.98 11.32
N ALA A 363 -64.28 7.38 10.09
CA ALA A 363 -65.56 7.00 9.57
C ALA A 363 -65.47 5.63 8.90
N LEU A 364 -66.10 4.65 9.49
CA LEU A 364 -66.37 3.34 8.87
C LEU A 364 -67.59 3.57 7.94
N ALA A 365 -67.42 3.39 6.63
CA ALA A 365 -68.54 3.27 5.70
C ALA A 365 -68.64 1.80 5.27
N ASP A 366 -69.62 1.11 5.84
CA ASP A 366 -70.22 -0.07 5.29
C ASP A 366 -71.05 0.29 4.10
N ALA A 367 -70.89 -0.39 2.96
CA ALA A 367 -71.94 -0.63 1.97
C ALA A 367 -71.54 -1.73 1.01
N ARG A 368 -72.17 -2.84 1.15
CA ARG A 368 -72.78 -3.76 0.19
C ARG A 368 -72.07 -4.06 -1.13
#